data_437c2e469df16b60c55be82980b167e8
#
_entry.id   437c2e469df16b60c55be82980b167e8
#
_cell.length_a   1.000
_cell.length_b   1.000
_cell.length_c   1.000
_cell.angle_alpha   90.00
_cell.angle_beta   90.00
_cell.angle_gamma   90.00
#
_symmetry.space_group_name_H-M   'P 1'
#
loop_
_entity.id
_entity.type
_entity.pdbx_description
1 polymer ?
#
loop_
_entity_poly.entity_id
_entity_poly.type
_entity_poly.pdbx_seq_one_letter_code
_entity_poly.pdbx_strand_id
1 'polypeptide(L)'
;MDHFPGNMPGVRSESGHVDMVFNNAGVALGVDVVDMTWEDFDWLMGINFGGVVNGSKAFLPHLIASGDGHLINTSSVFGLIGIPSQSAYNAAKFGVRGFTEALRQEMKISRYPVTVTCVHPGGVKTNIVNNARGVSAMGADTATVASLFDRIARSTPDKAAATILKGMDKKKARVLIGADARGFEAHPNQGCSRALAFGRGQSPGDVLGENARPERARAEVLEPTTDRL
;
A
#
# COMPACT_ATOMS: atom_id res chain seq x y z
N MET A 1 14.99 0.02 -14.58
CA MET A 1 14.25 1.08 -13.84
C MET A 1 14.63 2.41 -14.46
N ASP A 2 13.85 2.87 -15.39
CA ASP A 2 14.08 4.18 -16.01
C ASP A 2 13.79 5.26 -14.98
N HIS A 3 14.82 5.97 -14.58
CA HIS A 3 14.70 7.09 -13.66
C HIS A 3 13.93 8.20 -14.36
N PHE A 4 12.84 8.66 -13.75
CA PHE A 4 12.15 9.86 -14.20
C PHE A 4 13.17 10.99 -14.38
N PRO A 5 13.28 11.62 -15.56
CA PRO A 5 14.16 12.78 -15.73
C PRO A 5 13.69 13.87 -14.78
N GLY A 6 14.61 14.43 -14.00
CA GLY A 6 14.36 15.45 -12.97
C GLY A 6 13.84 16.79 -13.47
N ASN A 7 13.28 16.84 -14.67
CA ASN A 7 12.63 17.99 -15.27
C ASN A 7 11.29 17.53 -15.81
N MET A 8 10.21 17.78 -15.08
CA MET A 8 8.85 17.57 -15.56
C MET A 8 8.41 18.80 -16.38
N PRO A 9 8.58 18.81 -17.72
CA PRO A 9 8.13 19.92 -18.53
C PRO A 9 6.61 19.84 -18.72
N GLY A 10 5.84 20.25 -17.72
CA GLY A 10 4.37 20.21 -17.81
C GLY A 10 3.63 20.57 -16.55
N VAL A 11 4.25 20.44 -15.36
CA VAL A 11 3.62 20.93 -14.13
C VAL A 11 4.06 22.38 -13.90
N ARG A 12 3.58 23.28 -14.74
CA ARG A 12 3.55 24.70 -14.40
C ARG A 12 2.26 24.93 -13.62
N SER A 13 2.37 25.14 -12.31
CA SER A 13 1.24 25.60 -11.54
C SER A 13 0.89 27.01 -12.05
N GLU A 14 -0.40 27.32 -12.19
CA GLU A 14 -0.86 28.68 -12.47
C GLU A 14 -0.41 29.66 -11.37
N SER A 15 -0.17 29.15 -10.15
CA SER A 15 0.34 29.87 -8.97
C SER A 15 1.87 29.97 -8.90
N GLY A 16 2.61 29.30 -9.79
CA GLY A 16 4.08 29.37 -9.84
C GLY A 16 4.83 28.53 -8.79
N HIS A 17 4.13 27.83 -7.87
CA HIS A 17 4.70 27.00 -6.81
C HIS A 17 3.89 25.71 -6.60
N VAL A 18 4.48 24.74 -5.90
CA VAL A 18 3.85 23.46 -5.52
C VAL A 18 3.81 23.38 -4.00
N ASP A 19 2.62 23.44 -3.44
CA ASP A 19 2.42 23.38 -1.98
C ASP A 19 2.10 21.97 -1.50
N MET A 20 1.55 21.12 -2.39
CA MET A 20 1.04 19.84 -2.00
C MET A 20 1.24 18.78 -3.08
N VAL A 21 1.69 17.59 -2.67
CA VAL A 21 1.84 16.41 -3.53
C VAL A 21 1.20 15.20 -2.88
N PHE A 22 0.31 14.53 -3.64
CA PHE A 22 -0.28 13.25 -3.29
C PHE A 22 0.31 12.14 -4.14
N ASN A 23 1.16 11.31 -3.56
CA ASN A 23 1.57 10.04 -4.16
C ASN A 23 0.52 8.98 -3.83
N ASN A 24 -0.51 8.90 -4.67
CA ASN A 24 -1.70 8.09 -4.41
C ASN A 24 -1.90 6.96 -5.43
N ALA A 25 -1.30 7.04 -6.60
CA ALA A 25 -1.42 5.99 -7.62
C ALA A 25 -1.05 4.62 -7.04
N GLY A 26 -1.86 3.61 -7.37
CA GLY A 26 -1.65 2.26 -6.84
C GLY A 26 -2.54 1.24 -7.50
N VAL A 27 -2.05 0.00 -7.50
CA VAL A 27 -2.70 -1.18 -8.07
C VAL A 27 -2.74 -2.30 -7.03
N ALA A 28 -3.53 -3.33 -7.28
CA ALA A 28 -3.60 -4.52 -6.44
C ALA A 28 -3.15 -5.76 -7.22
N LEU A 29 -2.60 -6.74 -6.48
CA LEU A 29 -2.21 -8.05 -6.97
C LEU A 29 -2.64 -9.07 -5.93
N GLY A 30 -3.47 -10.04 -6.33
CA GLY A 30 -3.96 -11.12 -5.47
C GLY A 30 -3.42 -12.45 -5.94
N VAL A 31 -2.24 -12.88 -5.43
CA VAL A 31 -1.60 -14.14 -5.82
C VAL A 31 -0.71 -14.66 -4.69
N ASP A 32 -0.68 -15.97 -4.50
CA ASP A 32 0.25 -16.59 -3.55
C ASP A 32 1.69 -16.51 -4.08
N VAL A 33 2.68 -16.46 -3.17
CA VAL A 33 4.09 -16.30 -3.55
C VAL A 33 4.57 -17.42 -4.49
N VAL A 34 4.06 -18.63 -4.31
CA VAL A 34 4.42 -19.79 -5.15
C VAL A 34 3.98 -19.66 -6.61
N ASP A 35 2.91 -18.91 -6.86
CA ASP A 35 2.33 -18.71 -8.19
C ASP A 35 2.66 -17.33 -8.77
N MET A 36 3.27 -16.44 -7.97
CA MET A 36 3.56 -15.07 -8.36
C MET A 36 4.73 -15.00 -9.34
N THR A 37 4.52 -14.37 -10.49
CA THR A 37 5.61 -14.11 -11.44
C THR A 37 6.45 -12.90 -11.01
N TRP A 38 7.73 -12.88 -11.43
CA TRP A 38 8.58 -11.71 -11.24
C TRP A 38 8.04 -10.48 -11.97
N GLU A 39 7.40 -10.66 -13.12
CA GLU A 39 6.78 -9.56 -13.87
C GLU A 39 5.67 -8.89 -13.05
N ASP A 40 4.79 -9.65 -12.42
CA ASP A 40 3.72 -9.10 -11.59
C ASP A 40 4.25 -8.43 -10.32
N PHE A 41 5.28 -9.04 -9.71
CA PHE A 41 5.96 -8.45 -8.55
C PHE A 41 6.58 -7.09 -8.91
N ASP A 42 7.36 -7.03 -9.98
CA ASP A 42 8.07 -5.82 -10.43
C ASP A 42 7.08 -4.73 -10.88
N TRP A 43 6.01 -5.14 -11.59
CA TRP A 43 4.92 -4.23 -11.98
C TRP A 43 4.29 -3.57 -10.75
N LEU A 44 3.92 -4.36 -9.75
CA LEU A 44 3.29 -3.83 -8.54
C LEU A 44 4.25 -2.95 -7.73
N MET A 45 5.48 -3.42 -7.52
CA MET A 45 6.51 -2.67 -6.79
C MET A 45 6.86 -1.37 -7.49
N GLY A 46 6.98 -1.39 -8.82
CA GLY A 46 7.27 -0.21 -9.64
C GLY A 46 6.21 0.88 -9.47
N ILE A 47 4.93 0.50 -9.47
CA ILE A 47 3.82 1.45 -9.31
C ILE A 47 3.64 1.86 -7.85
N ASN A 48 3.46 0.89 -6.94
CA ASN A 48 3.02 1.15 -5.58
C ASN A 48 4.11 1.72 -4.67
N PHE A 49 5.37 1.37 -4.91
CA PHE A 49 6.51 1.86 -4.13
C PHE A 49 7.40 2.78 -4.97
N GLY A 50 7.82 2.34 -6.15
CA GLY A 50 8.66 3.13 -7.05
C GLY A 50 8.02 4.47 -7.42
N GLY A 51 6.71 4.49 -7.72
CA GLY A 51 5.96 5.71 -7.98
C GLY A 51 6.00 6.70 -6.82
N VAL A 52 5.86 6.22 -5.58
CA VAL A 52 5.94 7.05 -4.38
C VAL A 52 7.35 7.63 -4.20
N VAL A 53 8.39 6.83 -4.38
CA VAL A 53 9.79 7.30 -4.28
C VAL A 53 10.09 8.33 -5.35
N ASN A 54 9.71 8.06 -6.61
CA ASN A 54 9.94 8.96 -7.74
C ASN A 54 9.21 10.30 -7.56
N GLY A 55 7.92 10.26 -7.20
CA GLY A 55 7.14 11.47 -6.94
C GLY A 55 7.72 12.27 -5.76
N SER A 56 8.09 11.60 -4.67
CA SER A 56 8.72 12.27 -3.52
C SER A 56 10.02 12.96 -3.94
N LYS A 57 10.93 12.26 -4.63
CA LYS A 57 12.21 12.83 -5.07
C LYS A 57 12.03 13.98 -6.06
N ALA A 58 11.10 13.85 -7.00
CA ALA A 58 10.88 14.88 -8.03
C ALA A 58 10.32 16.18 -7.45
N PHE A 59 9.37 16.07 -6.50
CA PHE A 59 8.65 17.23 -5.99
C PHE A 59 9.20 17.81 -4.69
N LEU A 60 10.04 17.08 -3.94
CA LEU A 60 10.55 17.54 -2.65
C LEU A 60 11.27 18.91 -2.73
N PRO A 61 12.14 19.20 -3.74
CA PRO A 61 12.74 20.52 -3.87
C PRO A 61 11.71 21.65 -4.03
N HIS A 62 10.63 21.39 -4.76
CA HIS A 62 9.55 22.37 -4.98
C HIS A 62 8.74 22.61 -3.71
N LEU A 63 8.46 21.55 -2.94
CA LEU A 63 7.78 21.64 -1.65
C LEU A 63 8.64 22.37 -0.61
N ILE A 64 9.95 22.22 -0.63
CA ILE A 64 10.86 22.99 0.22
C ILE A 64 10.81 24.48 -0.17
N ALA A 65 10.84 24.77 -1.47
CA ALA A 65 10.83 26.13 -1.99
C ALA A 65 9.50 26.87 -1.72
N SER A 66 8.38 26.15 -1.55
CA SER A 66 7.07 26.76 -1.24
C SER A 66 7.01 27.37 0.17
N GLY A 67 7.83 26.89 1.11
CA GLY A 67 7.88 27.42 2.47
C GLY A 67 6.89 26.80 3.47
N ASP A 68 5.85 26.10 3.01
CA ASP A 68 4.91 25.27 3.82
C ASP A 68 4.41 24.06 3.01
N GLY A 69 5.34 23.24 2.53
CA GLY A 69 5.05 22.11 1.66
C GLY A 69 4.39 20.94 2.38
N HIS A 70 3.50 20.23 1.68
CA HIS A 70 2.87 19.00 2.18
C HIS A 70 3.09 17.84 1.22
N LEU A 71 3.78 16.78 1.68
CA LEU A 71 3.96 15.52 0.95
C LEU A 71 3.11 14.42 1.60
N ILE A 72 2.20 13.83 0.82
CA ILE A 72 1.28 12.81 1.28
C ILE A 72 1.53 11.52 0.51
N ASN A 73 1.96 10.47 1.19
CA ASN A 73 2.20 9.15 0.62
C ASN A 73 1.13 8.16 1.07
N THR A 74 0.47 7.53 0.10
CA THR A 74 -0.62 6.58 0.36
C THR A 74 -0.08 5.16 0.51
N SER A 75 0.01 4.71 1.77
CA SER A 75 0.21 3.32 2.15
C SER A 75 -1.14 2.57 2.13
N SER A 76 -1.41 1.75 3.13
CA SER A 76 -2.65 0.97 3.33
C SER A 76 -2.67 0.47 4.77
N VAL A 77 -3.80 -0.09 5.21
CA VAL A 77 -3.82 -1.00 6.37
C VAL A 77 -2.92 -2.22 6.13
N PHE A 78 -2.72 -2.61 4.87
CA PHE A 78 -1.79 -3.67 4.49
C PHE A 78 -0.31 -3.22 4.52
N GLY A 79 -0.03 -1.99 4.92
CA GLY A 79 1.26 -1.50 5.38
C GLY A 79 1.41 -1.55 6.91
N LEU A 80 0.41 -2.11 7.62
CA LEU A 80 0.41 -2.32 9.08
C LEU A 80 0.35 -3.80 9.46
N ILE A 81 -0.29 -4.63 8.62
CA ILE A 81 -0.50 -6.07 8.82
C ILE A 81 -0.23 -6.83 7.53
N GLY A 82 0.21 -8.10 7.65
CA GLY A 82 0.36 -9.03 6.53
C GLY A 82 -0.94 -9.78 6.24
N ILE A 83 -1.25 -9.95 4.95
CA ILE A 83 -2.44 -10.65 4.46
C ILE A 83 -2.00 -11.73 3.48
N PRO A 84 -2.51 -12.98 3.62
CA PRO A 84 -2.25 -14.04 2.64
C PRO A 84 -2.63 -13.61 1.22
N SER A 85 -1.90 -14.10 0.24
CA SER A 85 -2.05 -13.78 -1.20
C SER A 85 -1.83 -12.29 -1.57
N GLN A 86 -1.35 -11.48 -0.62
CA GLN A 86 -1.07 -10.06 -0.81
C GLN A 86 0.39 -9.71 -0.52
N SER A 87 1.32 -10.67 -0.58
CA SER A 87 2.71 -10.50 -0.15
C SER A 87 3.42 -9.34 -0.87
N ALA A 88 3.31 -9.24 -2.19
CA ALA A 88 3.89 -8.13 -2.96
C ALA A 88 3.26 -6.79 -2.59
N TYR A 89 1.91 -6.75 -2.46
CA TYR A 89 1.21 -5.54 -2.05
C TYR A 89 1.58 -5.13 -0.62
N ASN A 90 1.65 -6.08 0.31
CA ASN A 90 2.13 -5.82 1.66
C ASN A 90 3.56 -5.24 1.63
N ALA A 91 4.49 -5.88 0.91
CA ALA A 91 5.87 -5.41 0.80
C ALA A 91 5.95 -3.96 0.33
N ALA A 92 5.21 -3.61 -0.75
CA ALA A 92 5.16 -2.27 -1.28
C ALA A 92 4.60 -1.26 -0.25
N LYS A 93 3.48 -1.59 0.42
CA LYS A 93 2.81 -0.68 1.36
C LYS A 93 3.55 -0.53 2.70
N PHE A 94 4.23 -1.58 3.18
CA PHE A 94 5.20 -1.47 4.27
C PHE A 94 6.39 -0.61 3.86
N GLY A 95 6.92 -0.82 2.64
CA GLY A 95 7.99 0.01 2.07
C GLY A 95 7.62 1.49 2.03
N VAL A 96 6.42 1.83 1.53
CA VAL A 96 5.91 3.22 1.53
C VAL A 96 5.86 3.79 2.94
N ARG A 97 5.39 3.03 3.92
CA ARG A 97 5.36 3.47 5.31
C ARG A 97 6.77 3.77 5.82
N GLY A 98 7.70 2.81 5.71
CA GLY A 98 9.07 2.98 6.20
C GLY A 98 9.78 4.16 5.54
N PHE A 99 9.67 4.28 4.22
CA PHE A 99 10.20 5.40 3.45
C PHE A 99 9.64 6.75 3.92
N THR A 100 8.32 6.83 4.11
CA THR A 100 7.65 8.07 4.51
C THR A 100 8.01 8.49 5.93
N GLU A 101 8.10 7.52 6.86
CA GLU A 101 8.50 7.76 8.24
C GLU A 101 9.95 8.26 8.34
N ALA A 102 10.87 7.68 7.55
CA ALA A 102 12.27 8.12 7.47
C ALA A 102 12.36 9.54 6.88
N LEU A 103 11.74 9.78 5.73
CA LEU A 103 11.72 11.08 5.07
C LEU A 103 11.17 12.18 5.99
N ARG A 104 10.13 11.88 6.78
CA ARG A 104 9.61 12.82 7.77
C ARG A 104 10.67 13.23 8.80
N GLN A 105 11.52 12.30 9.26
CA GLN A 105 12.58 12.63 10.20
C GLN A 105 13.68 13.47 9.52
N GLU A 106 14.01 13.16 8.27
CA GLU A 106 14.96 13.96 7.49
C GLU A 106 14.51 15.42 7.36
N MET A 107 13.23 15.66 7.02
CA MET A 107 12.67 17.02 6.94
C MET A 107 12.76 17.76 8.27
N LYS A 108 12.48 17.09 9.39
CA LYS A 108 12.58 17.68 10.73
C LYS A 108 14.02 18.00 11.14
N ILE A 109 14.94 17.06 10.92
CA ILE A 109 16.37 17.22 11.27
C ILE A 109 16.97 18.38 10.49
N SER A 110 16.69 18.43 9.19
CA SER A 110 17.17 19.49 8.28
C SER A 110 16.39 20.79 8.41
N ARG A 111 15.34 20.84 9.24
CA ARG A 111 14.46 21.99 9.43
C ARG A 111 13.83 22.50 8.13
N TYR A 112 13.58 21.62 7.17
CA TYR A 112 12.87 21.98 5.96
C TYR A 112 11.37 22.21 6.25
N PRO A 113 10.75 23.22 5.62
CA PRO A 113 9.35 23.58 5.85
C PRO A 113 8.41 22.63 5.10
N VAL A 114 8.58 21.30 5.28
CA VAL A 114 7.78 20.27 4.62
C VAL A 114 7.17 19.34 5.64
N THR A 115 5.85 19.24 5.62
CA THR A 115 5.11 18.24 6.38
C THR A 115 4.98 16.97 5.55
N VAL A 116 5.45 15.84 6.08
CA VAL A 116 5.34 14.52 5.43
C VAL A 116 4.33 13.68 6.19
N THR A 117 3.32 13.14 5.47
CA THR A 117 2.21 12.37 6.04
C THR A 117 2.10 11.01 5.35
N CYS A 118 2.06 9.93 6.13
CA CYS A 118 1.71 8.60 5.67
C CYS A 118 0.22 8.35 5.88
N VAL A 119 -0.50 7.99 4.81
CA VAL A 119 -1.93 7.68 4.88
C VAL A 119 -2.12 6.16 4.83
N HIS A 120 -2.94 5.63 5.73
CA HIS A 120 -3.29 4.21 5.80
C HIS A 120 -4.81 4.04 5.62
N PRO A 121 -5.30 3.94 4.37
CA PRO A 121 -6.68 3.60 4.12
C PRO A 121 -6.96 2.15 4.52
N GLY A 122 -8.12 1.93 5.17
CA GLY A 122 -8.78 0.65 5.25
C GLY A 122 -9.63 0.41 4.00
N GLY A 123 -10.77 -0.24 4.15
CA GLY A 123 -11.71 -0.44 3.04
C GLY A 123 -12.35 0.88 2.59
N VAL A 124 -11.87 1.41 1.47
CA VAL A 124 -12.46 2.57 0.78
C VAL A 124 -13.05 2.10 -0.56
N LYS A 125 -14.29 2.49 -0.86
CA LYS A 125 -15.00 2.12 -2.09
C LYS A 125 -14.31 2.75 -3.31
N THR A 126 -13.46 1.98 -3.98
CA THR A 126 -12.70 2.36 -5.17
C THR A 126 -12.64 1.20 -6.16
N ASN A 127 -12.20 1.46 -7.37
CA ASN A 127 -12.04 0.41 -8.40
C ASN A 127 -10.76 -0.42 -8.28
N ILE A 128 -10.04 -0.33 -7.16
CA ILE A 128 -8.72 -1.00 -6.99
C ILE A 128 -8.82 -2.52 -7.15
N VAL A 129 -9.90 -3.12 -6.66
CA VAL A 129 -10.13 -4.57 -6.78
C VAL A 129 -10.56 -4.95 -8.19
N ASN A 130 -11.39 -4.13 -8.85
CA ASN A 130 -11.82 -4.38 -10.24
C ASN A 130 -10.64 -4.35 -11.22
N ASN A 131 -9.60 -3.59 -10.91
CA ASN A 131 -8.38 -3.45 -11.71
C ASN A 131 -7.21 -4.30 -11.19
N ALA A 132 -7.47 -5.23 -10.26
CA ALA A 132 -6.44 -6.09 -9.68
C ALA A 132 -6.00 -7.18 -10.67
N ARG A 133 -4.70 -7.52 -10.63
CA ARG A 133 -4.18 -8.73 -11.29
C ARG A 133 -4.22 -9.93 -10.35
N GLY A 134 -4.19 -11.13 -10.89
CA GLY A 134 -3.99 -12.38 -10.17
C GLY A 134 -5.18 -12.89 -9.36
N VAL A 135 -6.32 -12.18 -9.32
CA VAL A 135 -7.48 -12.54 -8.49
C VAL A 135 -8.02 -13.95 -8.85
N SER A 136 -7.97 -14.34 -10.11
CA SER A 136 -8.39 -15.67 -10.56
C SER A 136 -7.50 -16.82 -10.05
N ALA A 137 -6.24 -16.54 -9.74
CA ALA A 137 -5.33 -17.53 -9.15
C ALA A 137 -5.73 -17.92 -7.71
N MET A 138 -6.56 -17.12 -7.06
CA MET A 138 -7.13 -17.40 -5.72
C MET A 138 -8.35 -18.34 -5.76
N GLY A 139 -8.72 -18.85 -6.94
CA GLY A 139 -9.91 -19.72 -7.11
C GLY A 139 -11.25 -18.99 -7.01
N ALA A 140 -11.24 -17.65 -7.04
CA ALA A 140 -12.44 -16.83 -7.06
C ALA A 140 -12.45 -15.92 -8.29
N ASP A 141 -13.63 -15.64 -8.83
CA ASP A 141 -13.76 -14.66 -9.90
C ASP A 141 -13.65 -13.22 -9.33
N THR A 142 -13.21 -12.30 -10.19
CA THR A 142 -13.00 -10.89 -9.80
C THR A 142 -14.29 -10.24 -9.28
N ALA A 143 -15.45 -10.61 -9.81
CA ALA A 143 -16.74 -10.05 -9.39
C ALA A 143 -17.11 -10.48 -7.98
N THR A 144 -16.85 -11.75 -7.61
CA THR A 144 -17.04 -12.24 -6.25
C THR A 144 -16.14 -11.51 -5.25
N VAL A 145 -14.86 -11.33 -5.58
CA VAL A 145 -13.90 -10.62 -4.70
C VAL A 145 -14.27 -9.14 -4.59
N ALA A 146 -14.66 -8.49 -5.70
CA ALA A 146 -15.12 -7.10 -5.69
C ALA A 146 -16.38 -6.91 -4.85
N SER A 147 -17.36 -7.82 -4.97
CA SER A 147 -18.57 -7.81 -4.15
C SER A 147 -18.27 -7.95 -2.65
N LEU A 148 -17.36 -8.86 -2.30
CA LEU A 148 -16.91 -9.01 -0.93
C LEU A 148 -16.21 -7.75 -0.41
N PHE A 149 -15.32 -7.17 -1.23
CA PHE A 149 -14.64 -5.93 -0.90
C PHE A 149 -15.64 -4.78 -0.67
N ASP A 150 -16.64 -4.63 -1.52
CA ASP A 150 -17.68 -3.58 -1.39
C ASP A 150 -18.48 -3.70 -0.09
N ARG A 151 -18.69 -4.93 0.40
CA ARG A 151 -19.37 -5.19 1.67
C ARG A 151 -18.55 -4.74 2.88
N ILE A 152 -17.23 -4.86 2.80
CA ILE A 152 -16.31 -4.51 3.89
C ILE A 152 -15.80 -3.07 3.78
N ALA A 153 -15.77 -2.51 2.57
CA ALA A 153 -15.39 -1.12 2.32
C ALA A 153 -16.48 -0.16 2.82
N ARG A 154 -16.30 0.34 4.04
CA ARG A 154 -17.29 1.23 4.70
C ARG A 154 -17.04 2.71 4.49
N SER A 155 -15.88 3.08 3.94
CA SER A 155 -15.51 4.48 3.70
C SER A 155 -15.77 4.85 2.26
N THR A 156 -16.34 6.04 2.03
CA THR A 156 -16.44 6.63 0.68
C THR A 156 -15.17 7.39 0.35
N PRO A 157 -14.85 7.60 -0.95
CA PRO A 157 -13.72 8.44 -1.36
C PRO A 157 -13.77 9.85 -0.75
N ASP A 158 -14.93 10.49 -0.68
CA ASP A 158 -15.09 11.82 -0.10
C ASP A 158 -14.75 11.85 1.40
N LYS A 159 -15.20 10.83 2.16
CA LYS A 159 -14.84 10.69 3.57
C LYS A 159 -13.35 10.47 3.75
N ALA A 160 -12.75 9.70 2.86
CA ALA A 160 -11.31 9.46 2.87
C ALA A 160 -10.57 10.78 2.63
N ALA A 161 -10.92 11.52 1.58
CA ALA A 161 -10.34 12.83 1.25
C ALA A 161 -10.48 13.82 2.41
N ALA A 162 -11.68 13.99 2.97
CA ALA A 162 -11.92 14.88 4.10
C ALA A 162 -11.07 14.48 5.35
N THR A 163 -10.87 13.18 5.57
CA THR A 163 -10.03 12.70 6.68
C THR A 163 -8.56 13.01 6.46
N ILE A 164 -8.08 12.89 5.21
CA ILE A 164 -6.71 13.24 4.83
C ILE A 164 -6.48 14.74 5.04
N LEU A 165 -7.33 15.60 4.46
CA LEU A 165 -7.22 17.05 4.57
C LEU A 165 -7.19 17.50 6.03
N LYS A 166 -8.12 17.00 6.85
CA LYS A 166 -8.12 17.27 8.30
C LYS A 166 -6.86 16.78 9.02
N GLY A 167 -6.24 15.70 8.55
CA GLY A 167 -4.97 15.20 9.07
C GLY A 167 -3.81 16.11 8.69
N MET A 168 -3.82 16.64 7.49
CA MET A 168 -2.83 17.60 6.97
C MET A 168 -2.87 18.92 7.73
N ASP A 169 -4.05 19.52 7.90
CA ASP A 169 -4.23 20.76 8.68
C ASP A 169 -3.62 20.65 10.07
N LYS A 170 -3.66 19.42 10.64
CA LYS A 170 -3.07 19.10 11.95
C LYS A 170 -1.62 18.63 11.87
N LYS A 171 -0.98 18.69 10.71
CA LYS A 171 0.40 18.26 10.45
C LYS A 171 0.68 16.82 10.98
N LYS A 172 -0.29 15.91 10.88
CA LYS A 172 -0.18 14.55 11.41
C LYS A 172 0.86 13.73 10.63
N ALA A 173 1.67 12.97 11.36
CA ALA A 173 2.62 12.03 10.76
C ALA A 173 1.90 10.88 10.04
N ARG A 174 0.77 10.44 10.61
CA ARG A 174 0.00 9.30 10.14
C ARG A 174 -1.49 9.62 10.16
N VAL A 175 -2.18 9.24 9.09
CA VAL A 175 -3.63 9.38 8.95
C VAL A 175 -4.23 8.01 8.66
N LEU A 176 -5.11 7.54 9.55
CA LEU A 176 -5.85 6.30 9.42
C LEU A 176 -7.26 6.57 8.91
N ILE A 177 -7.67 5.87 7.86
CA ILE A 177 -9.00 6.03 7.26
C ILE A 177 -9.81 4.76 7.50
N GLY A 178 -10.95 4.91 8.16
CA GLY A 178 -11.83 3.81 8.55
C GLY A 178 -11.60 3.32 9.98
N ALA A 179 -12.58 2.59 10.51
CA ALA A 179 -12.49 1.99 11.84
C ALA A 179 -11.57 0.76 11.85
N ASP A 180 -11.53 0.05 10.73
CA ASP A 180 -10.65 -1.08 10.44
C ASP A 180 -9.17 -0.67 10.56
N ALA A 181 -8.77 0.44 9.92
CA ALA A 181 -7.40 0.95 10.01
C ALA A 181 -6.97 1.23 11.46
N ARG A 182 -7.86 1.83 12.25
CA ARG A 182 -7.61 2.11 13.68
C ARG A 182 -7.51 0.84 14.51
N GLY A 183 -8.37 -0.13 14.22
CA GLY A 183 -8.35 -1.44 14.90
C GLY A 183 -7.06 -2.21 14.65
N PHE A 184 -6.56 -2.22 13.42
CA PHE A 184 -5.32 -2.89 13.05
C PHE A 184 -4.07 -2.18 13.60
N GLU A 185 -4.07 -0.86 13.68
CA GLU A 185 -2.96 -0.13 14.32
C GLU A 185 -2.87 -0.45 15.82
N ALA A 186 -4.00 -0.53 16.51
CA ALA A 186 -4.04 -0.83 17.95
C ALA A 186 -3.64 -2.27 18.27
N HIS A 187 -3.90 -3.24 17.36
CA HIS A 187 -3.70 -4.67 17.59
C HIS A 187 -3.09 -5.36 16.37
N PRO A 188 -1.83 -5.06 15.98
CA PRO A 188 -1.23 -5.59 14.75
C PRO A 188 -1.15 -7.12 14.74
N ASN A 189 -0.95 -7.77 15.87
CA ASN A 189 -0.86 -9.23 15.99
C ASN A 189 -2.21 -9.94 15.83
N GLN A 190 -3.34 -9.27 16.07
CA GLN A 190 -4.69 -9.83 15.86
C GLN A 190 -5.17 -9.66 14.42
N GLY A 191 -4.54 -8.78 13.65
CA GLY A 191 -4.89 -8.52 12.26
C GLY A 191 -4.72 -9.76 11.38
N CYS A 192 -3.63 -10.49 11.57
CA CYS A 192 -3.33 -11.69 10.81
C CYS A 192 -4.36 -12.81 11.06
N SER A 193 -4.74 -13.06 12.32
CA SER A 193 -5.75 -14.07 12.69
C SER A 193 -7.15 -13.73 12.15
N ARG A 194 -7.52 -12.45 12.14
CA ARG A 194 -8.78 -11.98 11.57
C ARG A 194 -8.82 -12.04 10.05
N ALA A 195 -7.70 -11.79 9.41
CA ALA A 195 -7.58 -11.88 7.96
C ALA A 195 -7.66 -13.33 7.46
N LEU A 196 -7.10 -14.28 8.21
CA LEU A 196 -7.22 -15.73 7.93
C LEU A 196 -8.66 -16.22 8.01
N ALA A 197 -9.44 -15.73 8.99
CA ALA A 197 -10.88 -16.02 9.09
C ALA A 197 -11.67 -15.49 7.89
N PHE A 198 -11.26 -14.36 7.32
CA PHE A 198 -11.92 -13.73 6.18
C PHE A 198 -11.70 -14.52 4.88
N GLY A 199 -10.46 -15.05 4.65
CA GLY A 199 -10.11 -15.77 3.42
C GLY A 199 -10.71 -17.16 3.30
N ARG A 200 -11.21 -17.77 4.41
CA ARG A 200 -11.76 -19.13 4.42
C ARG A 200 -13.27 -19.20 4.62
N GLY A 201 -13.98 -18.09 4.76
CA GLY A 201 -15.42 -18.09 5.08
C GLY A 201 -15.76 -18.74 6.44
N GLN A 202 -14.76 -18.93 7.32
CA GLN A 202 -14.86 -19.58 8.60
C GLN A 202 -14.90 -18.55 9.74
N SER A 203 -15.54 -18.90 10.85
CA SER A 203 -15.54 -18.04 12.03
C SER A 203 -14.15 -18.01 12.70
N PRO A 204 -13.78 -16.94 13.43
CA PRO A 204 -12.49 -16.84 14.09
C PRO A 204 -12.16 -17.98 15.08
N GLY A 205 -13.16 -18.75 15.50
CA GLY A 205 -13.00 -19.89 16.40
C GLY A 205 -12.52 -21.18 15.72
N ASP A 206 -12.76 -21.30 14.40
CA ASP A 206 -12.48 -22.53 13.66
C ASP A 206 -11.02 -22.63 13.17
N VAL A 207 -10.27 -21.54 13.24
CA VAL A 207 -8.88 -21.46 12.71
C VAL A 207 -7.84 -21.98 13.72
N LEU A 208 -8.20 -22.12 14.98
CA LEU A 208 -7.24 -22.52 16.04
C LEU A 208 -7.26 -24.02 16.38
N GLY A 209 -8.04 -24.81 15.68
CA GLY A 209 -8.19 -26.23 15.97
C GLY A 209 -8.25 -27.13 14.76
N GLU A 210 -7.20 -27.22 13.97
CA GLU A 210 -6.88 -28.45 13.23
C GLU A 210 -5.59 -28.33 12.44
N ASN A 211 -4.56 -29.07 12.90
CA ASN A 211 -3.39 -29.43 12.11
C ASN A 211 -3.80 -30.49 11.07
N ALA A 212 -4.49 -30.10 10.02
CA ALA A 212 -4.62 -30.91 8.81
C ALA A 212 -3.63 -30.41 7.77
N ARG A 213 -2.45 -31.00 7.72
CA ARG A 213 -1.55 -30.88 6.57
C ARG A 213 -2.20 -31.60 5.39
N PRO A 214 -2.53 -30.96 4.26
CA PRO A 214 -2.75 -31.72 3.04
C PRO A 214 -1.39 -32.28 2.60
N GLU A 215 -1.33 -33.60 2.40
CA GLU A 215 -0.29 -34.24 1.62
C GLU A 215 -0.29 -33.64 0.22
N ARG A 216 0.58 -32.69 -0.02
CA ARG A 216 0.92 -32.27 -1.38
C ARG A 216 2.34 -32.69 -1.69
N ALA A 217 2.42 -33.37 -2.83
CA ALA A 217 3.55 -33.92 -3.52
C ALA A 217 4.90 -33.26 -3.17
N ARG A 218 5.88 -34.10 -2.90
CA ARG A 218 7.30 -33.76 -2.95
C ARG A 218 7.61 -33.34 -4.40
N ALA A 219 7.60 -32.06 -4.67
CA ALA A 219 8.20 -31.52 -5.87
C ALA A 219 9.73 -31.64 -5.74
N GLU A 220 10.35 -32.17 -6.77
CA GLU A 220 11.79 -32.31 -6.92
C GLU A 220 12.48 -30.99 -6.60
N VAL A 221 13.48 -31.08 -5.74
CA VAL A 221 14.42 -29.99 -5.46
C VAL A 221 15.18 -29.74 -6.76
N LEU A 222 14.87 -28.64 -7.43
CA LEU A 222 15.67 -28.12 -8.53
C LEU A 222 17.06 -27.77 -7.98
N GLU A 223 18.08 -28.45 -8.50
CA GLU A 223 19.47 -28.13 -8.22
C GLU A 223 19.77 -26.68 -8.60
N PRO A 224 20.58 -25.97 -7.82
CA PRO A 224 20.95 -24.61 -8.15
C PRO A 224 21.80 -24.58 -9.41
N THR A 225 21.29 -24.01 -10.49
CA THR A 225 22.11 -23.60 -11.63
C THR A 225 23.08 -22.52 -11.17
N THR A 226 24.31 -22.92 -10.92
CA THR A 226 25.47 -22.03 -10.83
C THR A 226 25.77 -21.47 -12.21
N ASP A 227 25.21 -20.30 -12.51
CA ASP A 227 25.76 -19.38 -13.50
C ASP A 227 25.07 -18.03 -13.38
N ARG A 228 25.79 -17.11 -12.72
CA ARG A 228 25.95 -15.67 -13.06
C ARG A 228 26.50 -14.92 -11.85
N LEU A 229 27.82 -14.81 -11.87
CA LEU A 229 28.50 -13.64 -11.36
C LEU A 229 28.40 -12.50 -12.39
#